data_caa454e08791bddc2d03a6836cc4e871
#
_entry.id   caa454e08791bddc2d03a6836cc4e871
#
_cell.length_a   1.000
_cell.length_b   1.000
_cell.length_c   1.000
_cell.angle_alpha   90.00
_cell.angle_beta   90.00
_cell.angle_gamma   90.00
#
_symmetry.space_group_name_H-M   'P 1'
#
loop_
_entity.id
_entity.type
_entity.pdbx_description
1 polymer ?
#
loop_
_entity_poly.entity_id
_entity_poly.type
_entity_poly.pdbx_seq_one_letter_code
_entity_poly.pdbx_strand_id
1 'polypeptide(L)'
;MIDFLIACVRSTDMHSRFYALGAVIRLQVPEQGRLVGDPNALLAAMQRGLPSHLNRLLEEYGPERCESFLTLQSSAEYQKAMMQCAQDRDLYKLGHTIARLIPRNEFSISEGGFQAINKFTGKPEFADVGLPFKMWVDALPVCAKAIRERGKPGEEDFADMLDMKFFVLRSRIPEAIVIAKRGVERNPKLPYPYYIMTLGDDLETGLRCAKKGLKCKNVTPFVSHALRARATEIAGDLAISRMQGSTVGDQKWEHGQAFLNSALEDAQMYLAQAPPDMRHRKSMIYWCTILTLAKKGPEL
;
A
#
# COMPACT_ATOMS: atom_id res chain seq x y z
N MET A 1 -3.05 18.08 25.92
CA MET A 1 -3.89 18.13 24.69
C MET A 1 -4.39 16.74 24.27
N ILE A 2 -3.49 15.76 24.05
CA ILE A 2 -3.91 14.39 23.65
C ILE A 2 -4.82 13.76 24.70
N ASP A 3 -4.46 13.79 25.99
CA ASP A 3 -5.27 13.23 27.07
C ASP A 3 -6.68 13.87 27.16
N PHE A 4 -6.77 15.18 26.89
CA PHE A 4 -8.06 15.88 26.80
C PHE A 4 -8.89 15.36 25.63
N LEU A 5 -8.30 15.20 24.45
CA LEU A 5 -9.02 14.65 23.29
C LEU A 5 -9.47 13.21 23.53
N ILE A 6 -8.62 12.38 24.18
CA ILE A 6 -8.98 11.02 24.55
C ILE A 6 -10.14 11.00 25.55
N ALA A 7 -10.14 11.91 26.54
CA ALA A 7 -11.27 12.07 27.46
C ALA A 7 -12.55 12.47 26.71
N CYS A 8 -12.46 13.39 25.74
CA CYS A 8 -13.60 13.79 24.89
C CYS A 8 -14.11 12.65 24.00
N VAL A 9 -13.25 11.71 23.55
CA VAL A 9 -13.69 10.51 22.80
C VAL A 9 -14.56 9.60 23.70
N ARG A 10 -14.45 9.68 25.02
CA ARG A 10 -15.28 8.95 25.99
C ARG A 10 -16.56 9.70 26.40
N SER A 11 -16.81 10.91 25.89
CA SER A 11 -18.01 11.67 26.18
C SER A 11 -19.28 10.89 25.84
N THR A 12 -20.32 11.05 26.61
CA THR A 12 -21.67 10.56 26.28
C THR A 12 -22.28 11.29 25.09
N ASP A 13 -21.85 12.54 24.84
CA ASP A 13 -22.25 13.31 23.66
C ASP A 13 -21.49 12.81 22.40
N MET A 14 -22.24 12.27 21.45
CA MET A 14 -21.68 11.70 20.22
C MET A 14 -20.97 12.74 19.34
N HIS A 15 -21.45 13.98 19.27
CA HIS A 15 -20.77 15.03 18.50
C HIS A 15 -19.39 15.33 19.08
N SER A 16 -19.30 15.53 20.40
CA SER A 16 -18.01 15.74 21.08
C SER A 16 -17.04 14.60 20.81
N ARG A 17 -17.51 13.35 20.81
CA ARG A 17 -16.69 12.18 20.49
C ARG A 17 -16.12 12.24 19.08
N PHE A 18 -16.96 12.56 18.08
CA PHE A 18 -16.48 12.59 16.68
C PHE A 18 -15.59 13.80 16.38
N TYR A 19 -15.80 14.96 17.02
CA TYR A 19 -14.87 16.07 16.92
C TYR A 19 -13.50 15.72 17.52
N ALA A 20 -13.51 15.09 18.70
CA ALA A 20 -12.28 14.64 19.35
C ALA A 20 -11.57 13.56 18.53
N LEU A 21 -12.31 12.60 17.98
CA LEU A 21 -11.79 11.56 17.10
C LEU A 21 -11.11 12.17 15.86
N GLY A 22 -11.77 13.10 15.17
CA GLY A 22 -11.20 13.78 14.01
C GLY A 22 -9.95 14.59 14.36
N ALA A 23 -9.89 15.19 15.55
CA ALA A 23 -8.71 15.89 16.04
C ALA A 23 -7.54 14.92 16.33
N VAL A 24 -7.81 13.80 16.99
CA VAL A 24 -6.80 12.78 17.29
C VAL A 24 -6.21 12.17 16.00
N ILE A 25 -7.07 11.88 15.01
CA ILE A 25 -6.61 11.36 13.72
C ILE A 25 -5.69 12.37 13.01
N ARG A 26 -6.06 13.66 12.99
CA ARG A 26 -5.24 14.73 12.38
C ARG A 26 -3.90 14.89 13.07
N LEU A 27 -3.83 14.70 14.38
CA LEU A 27 -2.57 14.71 15.13
C LEU A 27 -1.70 13.47 14.86
N GLN A 28 -2.33 12.37 14.45
CA GLN A 28 -1.67 11.10 14.17
C GLN A 28 -1.34 10.89 12.69
N VAL A 29 -1.75 11.81 11.80
CA VAL A 29 -1.30 11.74 10.40
C VAL A 29 0.24 11.71 10.44
N PRO A 30 0.87 10.55 10.23
CA PRO A 30 2.31 10.51 10.21
C PRO A 30 2.73 11.45 9.10
N GLU A 31 3.63 12.37 9.39
CA GLU A 31 4.49 12.84 8.32
C GLU A 31 4.96 11.56 7.65
N GLN A 32 4.46 11.30 6.45
CA GLN A 32 5.01 10.24 5.62
C GLN A 32 6.42 10.70 5.27
N GLY A 33 7.30 10.55 6.25
CA GLY A 33 8.71 10.67 6.03
C GLY A 33 8.96 9.74 4.86
N ARG A 34 9.35 10.30 3.73
CA ARG A 34 9.87 9.51 2.63
C ARG A 34 10.84 8.56 3.29
N LEU A 35 10.51 7.28 3.30
CA LEU A 35 11.47 6.22 3.56
C LEU A 35 12.46 6.31 2.40
N VAL A 36 13.32 7.31 2.47
CA VAL A 36 14.54 7.33 1.69
C VAL A 36 15.27 6.14 2.23
N GLY A 37 15.33 5.07 1.44
CA GLY A 37 16.07 3.87 1.77
C GLY A 37 17.54 4.27 1.89
N ASP A 38 17.94 4.74 3.07
CA ASP A 38 19.35 4.87 3.40
C ASP A 38 19.90 3.46 3.58
N PRO A 39 20.73 2.97 2.63
CA PRO A 39 21.30 1.64 2.71
C PRO A 39 22.06 1.42 4.03
N ASN A 40 22.66 2.47 4.58
CA ASN A 40 23.39 2.39 5.84
C ASN A 40 22.46 2.26 7.04
N ALA A 41 21.31 2.94 7.02
CA ALA A 41 20.28 2.79 8.05
C ALA A 41 19.67 1.37 8.01
N LEU A 42 19.45 0.81 6.81
CA LEU A 42 18.98 -0.56 6.63
C LEU A 42 20.02 -1.56 7.17
N LEU A 43 21.29 -1.39 6.80
CA LEU A 43 22.39 -2.26 7.28
C LEU A 43 22.52 -2.21 8.80
N ALA A 44 22.48 -1.01 9.38
CA ALA A 44 22.52 -0.82 10.82
C ALA A 44 21.30 -1.43 11.53
N ALA A 45 20.11 -1.36 10.93
CA ALA A 45 18.91 -2.00 11.46
C ALA A 45 19.03 -3.54 11.42
N MET A 46 19.56 -4.10 10.32
CA MET A 46 19.83 -5.54 10.20
C MET A 46 20.86 -6.02 11.23
N GLN A 47 21.92 -5.23 11.49
CA GLN A 47 22.95 -5.57 12.49
C GLN A 47 22.44 -5.50 13.93
N ARG A 48 21.51 -4.60 14.26
CA ARG A 48 20.90 -4.48 15.60
C ARG A 48 19.96 -5.64 15.93
N GLY A 49 19.46 -6.33 14.91
CA GLY A 49 18.40 -7.31 15.06
C GLY A 49 17.06 -6.69 15.46
N LEU A 50 16.05 -7.51 15.58
CA LEU A 50 14.73 -7.12 16.06
C LEU A 50 14.64 -7.25 17.58
N PRO A 51 13.86 -6.39 18.26
CA PRO A 51 13.55 -6.59 19.67
C PRO A 51 12.99 -8.00 19.94
N SER A 52 13.38 -8.62 21.06
CA SER A 52 13.05 -10.03 21.37
C SER A 52 11.56 -10.34 21.29
N HIS A 53 10.69 -9.39 21.71
CA HIS A 53 9.25 -9.56 21.63
C HIS A 53 8.71 -9.61 20.18
N LEU A 54 9.36 -8.88 19.24
CA LEU A 54 9.03 -8.95 17.81
C LEU A 54 9.56 -10.23 17.19
N ASN A 55 10.76 -10.68 17.54
CA ASN A 55 11.31 -11.95 17.06
C ASN A 55 10.36 -13.11 17.37
N ARG A 56 9.87 -13.20 18.60
CA ARG A 56 8.93 -14.27 18.99
C ARG A 56 7.65 -14.21 18.15
N LEU A 57 7.07 -13.02 17.95
CA LEU A 57 5.86 -12.86 17.13
C LEU A 57 6.10 -13.26 15.68
N LEU A 58 7.26 -12.94 15.11
CA LEU A 58 7.62 -13.32 13.74
C LEU A 58 7.82 -14.83 13.60
N GLU A 59 8.45 -15.47 14.60
CA GLU A 59 8.65 -16.91 14.64
C GLU A 59 7.31 -17.67 14.75
N GLU A 60 6.40 -17.23 15.63
CA GLU A 60 5.07 -17.80 15.81
C GLU A 60 4.18 -17.64 14.56
N TYR A 61 4.31 -16.50 13.85
CA TYR A 61 3.56 -16.24 12.62
C TYR A 61 4.07 -17.03 11.42
N GLY A 62 5.35 -17.30 11.35
CA GLY A 62 6.10 -17.90 10.25
C GLY A 62 6.88 -16.84 9.48
N PRO A 63 8.22 -16.84 9.60
CA PRO A 63 9.10 -15.81 9.02
C PRO A 63 8.89 -15.63 7.51
N GLU A 64 8.68 -16.72 6.77
CA GLU A 64 8.49 -16.72 5.32
C GLU A 64 7.19 -16.03 4.84
N ARG A 65 6.25 -15.78 5.76
CA ARG A 65 4.99 -15.07 5.50
C ARG A 65 5.03 -13.61 5.94
N CYS A 66 6.10 -13.20 6.61
CA CYS A 66 6.30 -11.84 7.09
C CYS A 66 6.59 -10.87 5.93
N GLU A 67 6.13 -9.61 6.06
CA GLU A 67 6.34 -8.59 5.01
C GLU A 67 7.82 -8.37 4.73
N SER A 68 8.65 -8.28 5.78
CA SER A 68 10.11 -8.08 5.64
C SER A 68 10.75 -9.17 4.81
N PHE A 69 10.43 -10.45 5.07
CA PHE A 69 10.96 -11.58 4.31
C PHE A 69 10.51 -11.55 2.85
N LEU A 70 9.20 -11.35 2.62
CA LEU A 70 8.65 -11.25 1.27
C LEU A 70 9.22 -10.06 0.49
N THR A 71 9.48 -8.94 1.17
CA THR A 71 10.13 -7.77 0.57
C THR A 71 11.56 -8.08 0.15
N LEU A 72 12.35 -8.70 1.02
CA LEU A 72 13.73 -9.07 0.72
C LEU A 72 13.80 -10.08 -0.43
N GLN A 73 12.97 -11.12 -0.40
CA GLN A 73 12.90 -12.13 -1.46
C GLN A 73 12.50 -11.50 -2.79
N SER A 74 11.43 -10.68 -2.81
CA SER A 74 10.96 -10.03 -4.03
C SER A 74 11.96 -9.01 -4.55
N SER A 75 12.67 -8.29 -3.67
CA SER A 75 13.74 -7.37 -4.07
C SER A 75 14.92 -8.10 -4.68
N ALA A 76 15.31 -9.25 -4.12
CA ALA A 76 16.37 -10.08 -4.70
C ALA A 76 15.97 -10.62 -6.08
N GLU A 77 14.73 -11.08 -6.26
CA GLU A 77 14.19 -11.52 -7.55
C GLU A 77 14.16 -10.35 -8.57
N TYR A 78 13.75 -9.14 -8.13
CA TYR A 78 13.77 -7.95 -8.97
C TYR A 78 15.17 -7.57 -9.42
N GLN A 79 16.14 -7.50 -8.50
CA GLN A 79 17.54 -7.22 -8.81
C GLN A 79 18.13 -8.26 -9.77
N LYS A 80 17.89 -9.56 -9.51
CA LYS A 80 18.32 -10.64 -10.38
C LYS A 80 17.75 -10.49 -11.79
N ALA A 81 16.47 -10.15 -11.92
CA ALA A 81 15.82 -9.93 -13.21
C ALA A 81 16.44 -8.74 -13.97
N MET A 82 16.73 -7.62 -13.27
CA MET A 82 17.42 -6.48 -13.85
C MET A 82 18.82 -6.83 -14.35
N MET A 83 19.61 -7.54 -13.55
CA MET A 83 20.97 -7.98 -13.95
C MET A 83 20.93 -8.96 -15.11
N GLN A 84 19.96 -9.87 -15.14
CA GLN A 84 19.77 -10.78 -16.27
C GLN A 84 19.41 -10.03 -17.55
N CYS A 85 18.51 -9.03 -17.45
CA CYS A 85 18.14 -8.20 -18.59
C CYS A 85 19.31 -7.37 -19.14
N ALA A 86 20.27 -6.97 -18.31
CA ALA A 86 21.49 -6.32 -18.76
C ALA A 86 22.33 -7.23 -19.69
N GLN A 87 22.21 -8.56 -19.55
CA GLN A 87 22.91 -9.56 -20.35
C GLN A 87 22.12 -9.98 -21.60
N ASP A 88 20.84 -10.40 -21.41
CA ASP A 88 20.02 -11.00 -22.48
C ASP A 88 19.17 -10.00 -23.28
N ARG A 89 19.05 -8.75 -22.80
CA ARG A 89 18.25 -7.67 -23.41
C ARG A 89 16.77 -8.01 -23.56
N ASP A 90 16.26 -9.01 -22.87
CA ASP A 90 14.86 -9.46 -22.99
C ASP A 90 13.93 -8.63 -22.08
N LEU A 91 13.49 -7.48 -22.61
CA LEU A 91 12.55 -6.56 -21.95
C LEU A 91 11.16 -7.19 -21.70
N TYR A 92 10.75 -8.10 -22.57
CA TYR A 92 9.47 -8.81 -22.39
C TYR A 92 9.52 -9.75 -21.20
N LYS A 93 10.56 -10.56 -21.07
CA LYS A 93 10.79 -11.45 -19.94
C LYS A 93 10.93 -10.68 -18.62
N LEU A 94 11.69 -9.56 -18.65
CA LEU A 94 11.80 -8.64 -17.52
C LEU A 94 10.43 -8.12 -17.11
N GLY A 95 9.64 -7.62 -18.06
CA GLY A 95 8.29 -7.10 -17.82
C GLY A 95 7.37 -8.11 -17.15
N HIS A 96 7.35 -9.34 -17.62
CA HIS A 96 6.57 -10.43 -17.00
C HIS A 96 7.03 -10.74 -15.58
N THR A 97 8.32 -10.67 -15.30
CA THR A 97 8.86 -10.91 -13.97
C THR A 97 8.39 -9.80 -13.01
N ILE A 98 8.57 -8.52 -13.41
CA ILE A 98 8.18 -7.39 -12.58
C ILE A 98 6.66 -7.38 -12.35
N ALA A 99 5.86 -7.61 -13.40
CA ALA A 99 4.40 -7.63 -13.28
C ALA A 99 3.88 -8.68 -12.30
N ARG A 100 4.58 -9.81 -12.14
CA ARG A 100 4.27 -10.82 -11.11
C ARG A 100 4.71 -10.42 -9.70
N LEU A 101 5.81 -9.67 -9.58
CA LEU A 101 6.32 -9.20 -8.29
C LEU A 101 5.45 -8.09 -7.68
N ILE A 102 4.89 -7.19 -8.52
CA ILE A 102 4.06 -6.08 -8.06
C ILE A 102 2.92 -6.53 -7.12
N PRO A 103 2.01 -7.44 -7.49
CA PRO A 103 0.93 -7.86 -6.61
C PRO A 103 1.40 -8.76 -5.45
N ARG A 104 2.61 -9.28 -5.49
CA ARG A 104 3.22 -10.05 -4.39
C ARG A 104 3.76 -9.12 -3.30
N ASN A 105 4.50 -8.10 -3.69
CA ASN A 105 4.97 -7.00 -2.84
C ASN A 105 5.47 -5.83 -3.71
N GLU A 106 4.61 -4.84 -3.96
CA GLU A 106 4.96 -3.71 -4.81
C GLU A 106 6.11 -2.84 -4.28
N PHE A 107 6.41 -2.94 -2.98
CA PHE A 107 7.47 -2.15 -2.35
C PHE A 107 8.87 -2.69 -2.66
N SER A 108 8.95 -3.92 -3.17
CA SER A 108 10.19 -4.47 -3.70
C SER A 108 10.62 -3.81 -5.02
N ILE A 109 9.68 -3.20 -5.74
CA ILE A 109 9.93 -2.48 -7.00
C ILE A 109 10.25 -1.02 -6.63
N SER A 110 11.51 -0.72 -6.55
CA SER A 110 12.03 0.57 -6.09
C SER A 110 12.95 1.21 -7.11
N GLU A 111 13.28 2.47 -6.85
CA GLU A 111 14.32 3.17 -7.60
C GLU A 111 15.66 2.47 -7.43
N GLY A 112 16.46 2.50 -8.48
CA GLY A 112 17.78 1.91 -8.53
C GLY A 112 18.39 2.12 -9.91
N GLY A 113 19.59 1.60 -10.10
CA GLY A 113 20.29 1.66 -11.38
C GLY A 113 21.49 0.75 -11.38
N PHE A 114 22.04 0.51 -12.56
CA PHE A 114 23.28 -0.23 -12.68
C PHE A 114 24.43 0.67 -12.19
N GLN A 115 25.23 0.17 -11.27
CA GLN A 115 26.36 0.90 -10.72
C GLN A 115 27.68 0.22 -11.10
N ALA A 116 28.65 1.04 -11.44
CA ALA A 116 30.04 0.62 -11.61
C ALA A 116 30.94 1.55 -10.80
N ILE A 117 32.07 1.03 -10.34
CA ILE A 117 33.07 1.87 -9.67
C ILE A 117 33.88 2.59 -10.76
N ASN A 118 33.84 3.91 -10.73
CA ASN A 118 34.70 4.72 -11.60
C ASN A 118 36.15 4.45 -11.25
N LYS A 119 36.91 3.97 -12.22
CA LYS A 119 38.31 3.57 -12.03
C LYS A 119 39.25 4.73 -11.67
N PHE A 120 38.87 5.97 -11.96
CA PHE A 120 39.66 7.15 -11.69
C PHE A 120 39.31 7.79 -10.34
N THR A 121 38.04 7.79 -9.96
CA THR A 121 37.57 8.46 -8.73
C THR A 121 37.35 7.49 -7.58
N GLY A 122 37.30 6.18 -7.83
CA GLY A 122 36.95 5.15 -6.85
C GLY A 122 35.47 5.23 -6.35
N LYS A 123 34.65 6.12 -6.93
CA LYS A 123 33.27 6.32 -6.52
C LYS A 123 32.29 5.52 -7.36
N PRO A 124 31.15 5.07 -6.78
CA PRO A 124 30.11 4.44 -7.55
C PRO A 124 29.42 5.47 -8.46
N GLU A 125 29.28 5.13 -9.73
CA GLU A 125 28.57 5.91 -10.75
C GLU A 125 27.57 5.02 -11.49
N PHE A 126 26.51 5.63 -12.03
CA PHE A 126 25.57 4.88 -12.86
C PHE A 126 26.22 4.43 -14.16
N ALA A 127 26.23 3.12 -14.37
CA ALA A 127 26.77 2.50 -15.58
C ALA A 127 25.73 2.50 -16.69
N ASP A 128 26.15 2.88 -17.88
CA ASP A 128 25.39 2.61 -19.10
C ASP A 128 25.65 1.16 -19.53
N VAL A 129 24.64 0.33 -19.38
CA VAL A 129 24.67 -1.08 -19.80
C VAL A 129 24.03 -1.28 -21.16
N GLY A 130 23.74 -0.19 -21.89
CA GLY A 130 23.16 -0.18 -23.25
C GLY A 130 21.69 -0.65 -23.27
N LEU A 131 20.94 -0.54 -22.17
CA LEU A 131 19.50 -0.72 -22.11
C LEU A 131 18.79 0.61 -22.41
N PRO A 132 17.53 0.59 -22.88
CA PRO A 132 16.77 1.82 -23.19
C PRO A 132 16.30 2.58 -21.93
N PHE A 133 16.90 2.30 -20.78
CA PHE A 133 16.66 3.00 -19.52
C PHE A 133 17.96 3.00 -18.68
N LYS A 134 18.12 4.02 -17.84
CA LYS A 134 19.22 4.14 -16.87
C LYS A 134 18.76 3.85 -15.46
N MET A 135 17.62 4.42 -15.07
CA MET A 135 16.99 4.13 -13.77
C MET A 135 16.08 2.92 -13.89
N TRP A 136 16.11 2.05 -12.89
CA TRP A 136 15.29 0.83 -12.91
C TRP A 136 13.78 1.08 -12.94
N VAL A 137 13.33 2.21 -12.38
CA VAL A 137 11.92 2.61 -12.48
C VAL A 137 11.49 2.89 -13.93
N ASP A 138 12.40 3.38 -14.76
CA ASP A 138 12.11 3.68 -16.17
C ASP A 138 12.05 2.41 -17.05
N ALA A 139 12.47 1.26 -16.51
CA ALA A 139 12.25 -0.04 -17.15
C ALA A 139 10.75 -0.38 -17.26
N LEU A 140 9.92 0.09 -16.32
CA LEU A 140 8.49 -0.27 -16.24
C LEU A 140 7.74 0.08 -17.54
N PRO A 141 7.70 1.34 -18.03
CA PRO A 141 7.00 1.66 -19.27
C PRO A 141 7.65 1.03 -20.51
N VAL A 142 8.98 0.84 -20.51
CA VAL A 142 9.68 0.19 -21.62
C VAL A 142 9.27 -1.28 -21.72
N CYS A 143 9.21 -1.98 -20.59
CA CYS A 143 8.75 -3.37 -20.52
C CYS A 143 7.27 -3.50 -20.86
N ALA A 144 6.42 -2.54 -20.40
CA ALA A 144 5.00 -2.51 -20.76
C ALA A 144 4.81 -2.40 -22.28
N LYS A 145 5.61 -1.54 -22.94
CA LYS A 145 5.64 -1.42 -24.38
C LYS A 145 6.03 -2.74 -25.06
N ALA A 146 7.10 -3.39 -24.61
CA ALA A 146 7.57 -4.67 -25.14
C ALA A 146 6.52 -5.79 -25.03
N ILE A 147 5.74 -5.82 -23.93
CA ILE A 147 4.62 -6.76 -23.77
C ILE A 147 3.53 -6.48 -24.81
N ARG A 148 3.12 -5.21 -24.98
CA ARG A 148 2.07 -4.83 -25.95
C ARG A 148 2.49 -5.09 -27.40
N GLU A 149 3.75 -4.85 -27.74
CA GLU A 149 4.28 -5.11 -29.08
C GLU A 149 4.26 -6.60 -29.44
N ARG A 150 4.39 -7.50 -28.46
CA ARG A 150 4.23 -8.94 -28.67
C ARG A 150 2.77 -9.37 -28.88
N GLY A 151 1.82 -8.59 -28.38
CA GLY A 151 0.38 -8.70 -28.69
C GLY A 151 -0.27 -10.02 -28.28
N LYS A 152 0.24 -10.73 -27.27
CA LYS A 152 -0.38 -11.98 -26.84
C LYS A 152 -1.68 -11.73 -26.07
N PRO A 153 -2.76 -12.48 -26.38
CA PRO A 153 -4.02 -12.33 -25.68
C PRO A 153 -3.88 -12.50 -24.16
N GLY A 154 -4.48 -11.60 -23.38
CA GLY A 154 -4.48 -11.64 -21.92
C GLY A 154 -3.23 -11.05 -21.24
N GLU A 155 -2.20 -10.63 -21.98
CA GLU A 155 -0.98 -10.04 -21.41
C GLU A 155 -1.08 -8.51 -21.20
N GLU A 156 -2.13 -7.87 -21.74
CA GLU A 156 -2.36 -6.44 -21.55
C GLU A 156 -2.46 -6.05 -20.07
N ASP A 157 -2.99 -6.95 -19.22
CA ASP A 157 -3.09 -6.75 -17.77
C ASP A 157 -1.71 -6.60 -17.11
N PHE A 158 -0.70 -7.32 -17.61
CA PHE A 158 0.68 -7.20 -17.12
C PHE A 158 1.30 -5.85 -17.54
N ALA A 159 1.09 -5.43 -18.78
CA ALA A 159 1.55 -4.14 -19.26
C ALA A 159 0.92 -2.98 -18.48
N ASP A 160 -0.39 -3.03 -18.27
CA ASP A 160 -1.10 -2.02 -17.48
C ASP A 160 -0.63 -1.99 -16.03
N MET A 161 -0.28 -3.14 -15.44
CA MET A 161 0.24 -3.24 -14.08
C MET A 161 1.59 -2.53 -13.93
N LEU A 162 2.46 -2.67 -14.94
CA LEU A 162 3.73 -1.96 -14.99
C LEU A 162 3.53 -0.44 -15.09
N ASP A 163 2.66 0.01 -15.99
CA ASP A 163 2.38 1.44 -16.16
C ASP A 163 1.73 2.04 -14.91
N MET A 164 0.76 1.35 -14.29
CA MET A 164 0.16 1.80 -13.02
C MET A 164 1.24 1.98 -11.96
N LYS A 165 2.13 0.99 -11.79
CA LYS A 165 3.22 1.08 -10.80
C LYS A 165 4.18 2.21 -11.11
N PHE A 166 4.53 2.43 -12.39
CA PHE A 166 5.36 3.56 -12.82
C PHE A 166 4.74 4.89 -12.41
N PHE A 167 3.46 5.11 -12.72
CA PHE A 167 2.79 6.36 -12.38
C PHE A 167 2.66 6.57 -10.87
N VAL A 168 2.42 5.52 -10.09
CA VAL A 168 2.42 5.59 -8.62
C VAL A 168 3.79 6.02 -8.09
N LEU A 169 4.88 5.42 -8.58
CA LEU A 169 6.25 5.78 -8.17
C LEU A 169 6.61 7.22 -8.55
N ARG A 170 6.02 7.76 -9.63
CA ARG A 170 6.21 9.14 -10.06
C ARG A 170 5.18 10.11 -9.44
N SER A 171 4.38 9.67 -8.45
CA SER A 171 3.31 10.46 -7.82
C SER A 171 2.26 11.01 -8.80
N ARG A 172 2.09 10.33 -9.94
CA ARG A 172 1.13 10.66 -11.00
C ARG A 172 -0.13 9.78 -10.85
N ILE A 173 -0.81 9.94 -9.72
CA ILE A 173 -1.96 9.11 -9.34
C ILE A 173 -3.13 9.22 -10.33
N PRO A 174 -3.51 10.40 -10.86
CA PRO A 174 -4.60 10.49 -11.84
C PRO A 174 -4.38 9.61 -13.07
N GLU A 175 -3.15 9.56 -13.61
CA GLU A 175 -2.82 8.74 -14.78
C GLU A 175 -2.84 7.24 -14.44
N ALA A 176 -2.38 6.86 -13.26
CA ALA A 176 -2.50 5.48 -12.79
C ALA A 176 -3.97 5.03 -12.71
N ILE A 177 -4.87 5.91 -12.23
CA ILE A 177 -6.31 5.64 -12.12
C ILE A 177 -6.95 5.47 -13.50
N VAL A 178 -6.56 6.27 -14.51
CA VAL A 178 -7.07 6.10 -15.88
C VAL A 178 -6.77 4.69 -16.41
N ILE A 179 -5.55 4.20 -16.18
CA ILE A 179 -5.17 2.84 -16.60
C ILE A 179 -5.93 1.80 -15.78
N ALA A 180 -6.03 2.02 -14.46
CA ALA A 180 -6.75 1.11 -13.56
C ALA A 180 -8.23 0.94 -13.96
N LYS A 181 -8.92 2.03 -14.34
CA LYS A 181 -10.30 1.98 -14.84
C LYS A 181 -10.43 1.08 -16.07
N ARG A 182 -9.57 1.28 -17.08
CA ARG A 182 -9.53 0.42 -18.27
C ARG A 182 -9.23 -1.05 -17.91
N GLY A 183 -8.30 -1.26 -16.99
CA GLY A 183 -7.96 -2.60 -16.50
C GLY A 183 -9.15 -3.30 -15.85
N VAL A 184 -9.94 -2.60 -15.02
CA VAL A 184 -11.16 -3.14 -14.38
C VAL A 184 -12.25 -3.41 -15.41
N GLU A 185 -12.43 -2.55 -16.42
CA GLU A 185 -13.41 -2.77 -17.50
C GLU A 185 -13.07 -4.03 -18.30
N ARG A 186 -11.81 -4.25 -18.63
CA ARG A 186 -11.33 -5.42 -19.37
C ARG A 186 -11.36 -6.68 -18.50
N ASN A 187 -10.86 -6.59 -17.26
CA ASN A 187 -10.73 -7.73 -16.35
C ASN A 187 -11.18 -7.35 -14.92
N PRO A 188 -12.49 -7.43 -14.63
CA PRO A 188 -13.03 -7.08 -13.31
C PRO A 188 -12.63 -8.05 -12.19
N LYS A 189 -11.91 -9.14 -12.51
CA LYS A 189 -11.42 -10.11 -11.53
C LYS A 189 -10.00 -9.81 -11.06
N LEU A 190 -9.33 -8.81 -11.65
CA LEU A 190 -7.96 -8.42 -11.28
C LEU A 190 -7.99 -7.46 -10.08
N PRO A 191 -7.39 -7.81 -8.92
CA PRO A 191 -7.53 -7.00 -7.70
C PRO A 191 -6.65 -5.75 -7.68
N TYR A 192 -5.46 -5.76 -8.30
CA TYR A 192 -4.51 -4.66 -8.22
C TYR A 192 -5.03 -3.32 -8.80
N PRO A 193 -5.74 -3.26 -9.94
CA PRO A 193 -6.34 -2.01 -10.43
C PRO A 193 -7.34 -1.40 -9.43
N TYR A 194 -8.11 -2.23 -8.70
CA TYR A 194 -9.00 -1.71 -7.65
C TYR A 194 -8.20 -1.03 -6.53
N TYR A 195 -7.05 -1.59 -6.14
CA TYR A 195 -6.18 -0.96 -5.16
C TYR A 195 -5.68 0.40 -5.67
N ILE A 196 -5.23 0.51 -6.92
CA ILE A 196 -4.82 1.78 -7.51
C ILE A 196 -5.96 2.82 -7.51
N MET A 197 -7.18 2.41 -7.77
CA MET A 197 -8.34 3.30 -7.72
C MET A 197 -8.66 3.83 -6.31
N THR A 198 -8.18 3.18 -5.25
CA THR A 198 -8.32 3.69 -3.87
C THR A 198 -7.39 4.84 -3.55
N LEU A 199 -6.41 5.13 -4.39
CA LEU A 199 -5.42 6.20 -4.19
C LEU A 199 -5.93 7.57 -4.66
N GLY A 200 -7.10 7.63 -5.29
CA GLY A 200 -7.72 8.88 -5.76
C GLY A 200 -8.44 9.64 -4.66
N ASP A 201 -8.85 10.86 -5.01
CA ASP A 201 -9.48 11.81 -4.08
C ASP A 201 -10.98 11.51 -3.83
N ASP A 202 -11.65 10.77 -4.72
CA ASP A 202 -13.05 10.36 -4.53
C ASP A 202 -13.12 9.19 -3.54
N LEU A 203 -13.34 9.54 -2.27
CA LEU A 203 -13.37 8.57 -1.16
C LEU A 203 -14.48 7.51 -1.33
N GLU A 204 -15.67 7.90 -1.79
CA GLU A 204 -16.77 6.93 -1.94
C GLU A 204 -16.49 5.93 -3.06
N THR A 205 -15.96 6.39 -4.18
CA THR A 205 -15.52 5.50 -5.26
C THR A 205 -14.34 4.65 -4.80
N GLY A 206 -13.38 5.23 -4.08
CA GLY A 206 -12.25 4.50 -3.49
C GLY A 206 -12.70 3.37 -2.57
N LEU A 207 -13.64 3.62 -1.66
CA LEU A 207 -14.20 2.60 -0.76
C LEU A 207 -14.90 1.48 -1.54
N ARG A 208 -15.74 1.85 -2.53
CA ARG A 208 -16.39 0.85 -3.39
C ARG A 208 -15.38 -0.04 -4.13
N CYS A 209 -14.30 0.57 -4.61
CA CYS A 209 -13.21 -0.16 -5.26
C CYS A 209 -12.49 -1.08 -4.29
N ALA A 210 -12.16 -0.61 -3.08
CA ALA A 210 -11.54 -1.44 -2.05
C ALA A 210 -12.39 -2.69 -1.75
N LYS A 211 -13.69 -2.51 -1.51
CA LYS A 211 -14.61 -3.63 -1.24
C LYS A 211 -14.79 -4.57 -2.43
N LYS A 212 -14.76 -4.08 -3.68
CA LYS A 212 -14.80 -4.92 -4.88
C LYS A 212 -13.50 -5.71 -5.04
N GLY A 213 -12.35 -5.07 -4.87
CA GLY A 213 -11.04 -5.71 -4.97
C GLY A 213 -10.88 -6.86 -3.96
N LEU A 214 -11.36 -6.68 -2.71
CA LEU A 214 -11.36 -7.72 -1.68
C LEU A 214 -12.21 -8.96 -2.03
N LYS A 215 -13.20 -8.83 -2.93
CA LYS A 215 -14.04 -9.94 -3.39
C LYS A 215 -13.45 -10.70 -4.59
N CYS A 216 -12.34 -10.25 -5.15
CA CYS A 216 -11.66 -10.94 -6.24
C CYS A 216 -11.09 -12.28 -5.74
N LYS A 217 -11.27 -13.35 -6.53
CA LYS A 217 -10.85 -14.71 -6.13
C LYS A 217 -9.34 -14.87 -5.98
N ASN A 218 -8.56 -14.15 -6.80
CA ASN A 218 -7.10 -14.28 -6.88
C ASN A 218 -6.37 -13.08 -6.23
N VAL A 219 -6.93 -12.57 -5.12
CA VAL A 219 -6.27 -11.51 -4.37
C VAL A 219 -5.05 -12.07 -3.62
N THR A 220 -3.88 -11.46 -3.83
CA THR A 220 -2.68 -11.82 -3.08
C THR A 220 -2.77 -11.28 -1.64
N PRO A 221 -2.06 -11.88 -0.67
CA PRO A 221 -2.04 -11.36 0.70
C PRO A 221 -1.68 -9.88 0.76
N PHE A 222 -0.65 -9.46 0.03
CA PHE A 222 -0.23 -8.06 -0.06
C PHE A 222 -1.37 -7.14 -0.50
N VAL A 223 -2.00 -7.43 -1.65
CA VAL A 223 -3.09 -6.60 -2.20
C VAL A 223 -4.32 -6.62 -1.27
N SER A 224 -4.62 -7.77 -0.65
CA SER A 224 -5.70 -7.89 0.33
C SER A 224 -5.48 -6.97 1.53
N HIS A 225 -4.28 -7.00 2.12
CA HIS A 225 -3.95 -6.13 3.25
C HIS A 225 -3.94 -4.65 2.85
N ALA A 226 -3.40 -4.30 1.69
CA ALA A 226 -3.42 -2.94 1.18
C ALA A 226 -4.87 -2.43 0.97
N LEU A 227 -5.73 -3.23 0.35
CA LEU A 227 -7.14 -2.89 0.16
C LEU A 227 -7.91 -2.74 1.48
N ARG A 228 -7.63 -3.60 2.49
CA ARG A 228 -8.27 -3.49 3.82
C ARG A 228 -7.81 -2.22 4.55
N ALA A 229 -6.51 -1.92 4.51
CA ALA A 229 -5.99 -0.69 5.10
C ALA A 229 -6.67 0.54 4.47
N ARG A 230 -6.74 0.59 3.13
CA ARG A 230 -7.44 1.67 2.44
C ARG A 230 -8.94 1.72 2.75
N ALA A 231 -9.61 0.55 2.82
CA ALA A 231 -11.03 0.50 3.20
C ALA A 231 -11.27 1.05 4.61
N THR A 232 -10.40 0.71 5.57
CA THR A 232 -10.46 1.24 6.94
C THR A 232 -10.29 2.74 6.98
N GLU A 233 -9.22 3.26 6.36
CA GLU A 233 -8.91 4.70 6.32
C GLU A 233 -10.04 5.48 5.67
N ILE A 234 -10.44 5.10 4.47
CA ILE A 234 -11.48 5.81 3.70
C ILE A 234 -12.84 5.77 4.43
N ALA A 235 -13.26 4.59 4.93
CA ALA A 235 -14.53 4.48 5.64
C ALA A 235 -14.49 5.23 6.98
N GLY A 236 -13.35 5.25 7.68
CA GLY A 236 -13.14 6.06 8.87
C GLY A 236 -13.28 7.55 8.61
N ASP A 237 -12.63 8.06 7.57
CA ASP A 237 -12.70 9.47 7.17
C ASP A 237 -14.13 9.87 6.75
N LEU A 238 -14.82 9.00 5.98
CA LEU A 238 -16.22 9.21 5.61
C LEU A 238 -17.14 9.22 6.83
N ALA A 239 -16.94 8.31 7.79
CA ALA A 239 -17.70 8.27 9.03
C ALA A 239 -17.58 9.60 9.78
N ILE A 240 -16.34 10.05 10.01
CA ILE A 240 -16.08 11.30 10.75
C ILE A 240 -16.69 12.49 10.02
N SER A 241 -16.42 12.62 8.72
CA SER A 241 -16.94 13.72 7.90
C SER A 241 -18.47 13.80 7.90
N ARG A 242 -19.15 12.65 7.80
CA ARG A 242 -20.61 12.59 7.81
C ARG A 242 -21.20 12.91 9.18
N MET A 243 -20.62 12.37 10.24
CA MET A 243 -21.18 12.51 11.60
C MET A 243 -20.86 13.86 12.23
N GLN A 244 -19.71 14.47 11.96
CA GLN A 244 -19.38 15.81 12.46
C GLN A 244 -20.32 16.91 11.95
N GLY A 245 -20.88 16.76 10.77
CA GLY A 245 -21.75 17.77 10.15
C GLY A 245 -23.25 17.44 10.21
N SER A 246 -23.68 16.47 11.03
CA SER A 246 -25.06 15.98 11.07
C SER A 246 -25.69 16.02 12.47
N THR A 247 -27.01 15.94 12.52
CA THR A 247 -27.76 15.75 13.76
C THR A 247 -27.94 14.26 14.05
N VAL A 248 -27.87 13.86 15.33
CA VAL A 248 -28.09 12.47 15.73
C VAL A 248 -29.47 12.01 15.25
N GLY A 249 -29.51 10.91 14.49
CA GLY A 249 -30.73 10.31 13.94
C GLY A 249 -31.12 10.81 12.56
N ASP A 250 -30.38 11.76 11.95
CA ASP A 250 -30.62 12.10 10.56
C ASP A 250 -29.95 11.07 9.58
N GLN A 251 -30.32 11.14 8.30
CA GLN A 251 -29.80 10.22 7.28
C GLN A 251 -28.27 10.26 7.14
N LYS A 252 -27.64 11.44 7.31
CA LYS A 252 -26.18 11.56 7.24
C LYS A 252 -25.52 10.87 8.42
N TRP A 253 -26.12 11.00 9.60
CA TRP A 253 -25.69 10.32 10.81
C TRP A 253 -25.72 8.80 10.65
N GLU A 254 -26.85 8.26 10.18
CA GLU A 254 -27.02 6.82 9.95
C GLU A 254 -25.96 6.28 8.94
N HIS A 255 -25.74 7.04 7.84
CA HIS A 255 -24.67 6.68 6.87
C HIS A 255 -23.28 6.73 7.54
N GLY A 256 -23.03 7.75 8.39
CA GLY A 256 -21.79 7.86 9.13
C GLY A 256 -21.55 6.66 10.05
N GLN A 257 -22.58 6.21 10.77
CA GLN A 257 -22.51 5.00 11.61
C GLN A 257 -22.23 3.73 10.78
N ALA A 258 -22.85 3.60 9.62
CA ALA A 258 -22.57 2.46 8.73
C ALA A 258 -21.11 2.44 8.27
N PHE A 259 -20.53 3.61 7.92
CA PHE A 259 -19.12 3.72 7.58
C PHE A 259 -18.22 3.40 8.78
N LEU A 260 -18.55 3.88 9.99
CA LEU A 260 -17.81 3.59 11.21
C LEU A 260 -17.73 2.08 11.50
N ASN A 261 -18.88 1.41 11.42
CA ASN A 261 -18.94 -0.04 11.62
C ASN A 261 -18.11 -0.78 10.55
N SER A 262 -18.23 -0.38 9.28
CA SER A 262 -17.44 -0.97 8.19
C SER A 262 -15.94 -0.77 8.38
N ALA A 263 -15.49 0.43 8.81
CA ALA A 263 -14.10 0.71 9.10
C ALA A 263 -13.57 -0.15 10.25
N LEU A 264 -14.35 -0.29 11.32
CA LEU A 264 -13.96 -1.10 12.48
C LEU A 264 -13.83 -2.58 12.13
N GLU A 265 -14.77 -3.13 11.35
CA GLU A 265 -14.69 -4.51 10.86
C GLU A 265 -13.44 -4.76 10.01
N ASP A 266 -13.15 -3.86 9.05
CA ASP A 266 -11.96 -3.98 8.21
C ASP A 266 -10.67 -3.87 9.01
N ALA A 267 -10.60 -2.95 10.00
CA ALA A 267 -9.45 -2.81 10.89
C ALA A 267 -9.21 -4.08 11.72
N GLN A 268 -10.26 -4.65 12.31
CA GLN A 268 -10.19 -5.89 13.09
C GLN A 268 -9.75 -7.06 12.22
N MET A 269 -10.32 -7.21 11.03
CA MET A 269 -9.92 -8.27 10.08
C MET A 269 -8.48 -8.10 9.62
N TYR A 270 -8.03 -6.85 9.37
CA TYR A 270 -6.63 -6.58 9.05
C TYR A 270 -5.71 -7.04 10.18
N LEU A 271 -5.99 -6.62 11.42
CA LEU A 271 -5.15 -6.96 12.58
C LEU A 271 -5.10 -8.46 12.87
N ALA A 272 -6.18 -9.19 12.56
CA ALA A 272 -6.26 -10.64 12.71
C ALA A 272 -5.48 -11.42 11.64
N GLN A 273 -5.35 -10.88 10.44
CA GLN A 273 -4.81 -11.61 9.28
C GLN A 273 -3.43 -11.13 8.81
N ALA A 274 -3.12 -9.83 9.01
CA ALA A 274 -1.88 -9.25 8.53
C ALA A 274 -0.67 -9.70 9.37
N PRO A 275 0.50 -9.85 8.72
CA PRO A 275 1.75 -10.12 9.43
C PRO A 275 2.03 -9.10 10.53
N PRO A 276 2.73 -9.51 11.61
CA PRO A 276 3.05 -8.61 12.71
C PRO A 276 3.97 -7.44 12.30
N ASP A 277 4.76 -7.61 11.26
CA ASP A 277 5.69 -6.63 10.71
C ASP A 277 5.12 -5.80 9.54
N MET A 278 3.81 -5.97 9.23
CA MET A 278 3.17 -5.25 8.13
C MET A 278 3.19 -3.73 8.37
N ARG A 279 3.63 -2.95 7.37
CA ARG A 279 3.85 -1.49 7.48
C ARG A 279 2.64 -0.69 7.94
N HIS A 280 1.43 -1.07 7.55
CA HIS A 280 0.20 -0.40 7.96
C HIS A 280 -0.32 -0.87 9.32
N ARG A 281 0.31 -1.86 9.98
CA ARG A 281 -0.19 -2.42 11.23
C ARG A 281 -0.34 -1.38 12.33
N LYS A 282 0.65 -0.48 12.48
CA LYS A 282 0.58 0.62 13.46
C LYS A 282 -0.63 1.52 13.21
N SER A 283 -0.84 1.95 11.97
CA SER A 283 -2.00 2.76 11.58
C SER A 283 -3.32 2.03 11.85
N MET A 284 -3.38 0.74 11.53
CA MET A 284 -4.59 -0.07 11.78
C MET A 284 -4.87 -0.27 13.26
N ILE A 285 -3.86 -0.40 14.13
CA ILE A 285 -4.04 -0.43 15.58
C ILE A 285 -4.66 0.88 16.06
N TYR A 286 -4.16 2.04 15.60
CA TYR A 286 -4.73 3.34 15.94
C TYR A 286 -6.17 3.46 15.46
N TRP A 287 -6.46 3.14 14.23
CA TRP A 287 -7.82 3.16 13.69
C TRP A 287 -8.75 2.25 14.49
N CYS A 288 -8.37 1.00 14.74
CA CYS A 288 -9.16 0.04 15.50
C CYS A 288 -9.45 0.56 16.92
N THR A 289 -8.44 1.11 17.60
CA THR A 289 -8.59 1.67 18.95
C THR A 289 -9.55 2.86 18.94
N ILE A 290 -9.33 3.81 18.07
CA ILE A 290 -10.11 5.06 18.01
C ILE A 290 -11.56 4.79 17.61
N LEU A 291 -11.78 3.93 16.61
CA LEU A 291 -13.13 3.54 16.18
C LEU A 291 -13.89 2.75 17.28
N THR A 292 -13.18 1.91 18.04
CA THR A 292 -13.75 1.21 19.18
C THR A 292 -14.17 2.19 20.29
N LEU A 293 -13.29 3.16 20.61
CA LEU A 293 -13.61 4.22 21.58
C LEU A 293 -14.78 5.07 21.11
N ALA A 294 -14.84 5.42 19.84
CA ALA A 294 -15.95 6.18 19.28
C ALA A 294 -17.28 5.42 19.39
N LYS A 295 -17.26 4.11 19.14
CA LYS A 295 -18.46 3.26 19.19
C LYS A 295 -18.90 2.95 20.62
N LYS A 296 -17.97 2.62 21.51
CA LYS A 296 -18.23 2.09 22.85
C LYS A 296 -17.81 3.05 23.99
N GLY A 297 -17.39 4.26 23.67
CA GLY A 297 -16.78 5.18 24.62
C GLY A 297 -17.48 5.31 25.99
N PRO A 298 -18.82 5.43 26.05
CA PRO A 298 -19.52 5.51 27.32
C PRO A 298 -19.52 4.20 28.13
N GLU A 299 -19.25 3.05 27.49
CA GLU A 299 -19.27 1.71 28.08
C GLU A 299 -17.88 1.27 28.59
N LEU A 300 -16.81 2.04 28.23
CA LEU A 300 -15.43 1.81 28.59
C LEU A 300 -15.03 2.68 29.80
#